data_e096c48cd540a49d32b4b01eeac1bb9b
#
_entry.id   e096c48cd540a49d32b4b01eeac1bb9b
#
_cell.length_a   1.000
_cell.length_b   1.000
_cell.length_c   1.000
_cell.angle_alpha   90.00
_cell.angle_beta   90.00
_cell.angle_gamma   90.00
#
_symmetry.space_group_name_H-M   'P 1'
#
loop_
_entity.id
_entity.type
_entity.pdbx_description
1 polymer ?
#
loop_
_entity_poly.entity_id
_entity_poly.type
_entity_poly.pdbx_seq_one_letter_code
_entity_poly.pdbx_strand_id
1 'polypeptide(L)'
;MSTKDLHKVILLFLLVAASVSAWSSELLVADSPDHTYYVYVCAESDDEVAVVRYGPEGVEVVKTIVVGSFPAETEGPHGIQGAPDGHHWYVSMSHGFPFGSVHKYATVTDQWLGDVSLGMYPATLDVASSTGLLYVVNFDLHGPLQPSTISVVETETMIEVSRIESGVRPHGGRLSRDESMFYAVNVMGYELVEIDATGFNVKRRLTLGDGVQPTWVTKPTVGGRVFVTGNNAAKIFEVDIQTWQIVRSFDTGPGPYNLAVTPDESTLIVTYKTGAAVGFWDLRSGLERARIETSRTIPHGVVVTPDGDYAFVTLEGVGSEPGTVEVYHVASAERVAAIDVGKQAGGLAFWKSE
;
A
#
# COMPACT_ATOMS: atom_id res chain seq x y z
N MET A 1 -3.70 -83.40 41.08
CA MET A 1 -4.87 -83.01 40.27
C MET A 1 -4.44 -81.84 39.46
N SER A 2 -4.26 -82.06 38.38
CA SER A 2 -4.55 -82.39 37.01
C SER A 2 -4.36 -81.17 36.12
N THR A 3 -3.28 -81.23 35.45
CA THR A 3 -3.02 -80.54 34.19
C THR A 3 -4.16 -80.81 33.22
N LYS A 4 -4.95 -79.80 32.83
CA LYS A 4 -5.75 -79.76 31.59
C LYS A 4 -6.78 -78.70 31.74
N ASP A 5 -6.43 -77.47 31.37
CA ASP A 5 -7.37 -76.53 30.74
C ASP A 5 -6.62 -75.25 30.35
N LEU A 6 -5.47 -75.54 29.74
CA LEU A 6 -4.65 -74.52 29.00
C LEU A 6 -4.97 -74.73 27.51
N HIS A 7 -5.97 -74.12 26.99
CA HIS A 7 -6.17 -73.88 25.53
C HIS A 7 -7.57 -73.36 25.32
N LYS A 8 -7.64 -72.09 25.07
CA LYS A 8 -8.48 -71.38 24.13
C LYS A 8 -8.88 -69.98 24.66
N VAL A 9 -7.86 -69.14 24.78
CA VAL A 9 -8.11 -67.72 24.56
C VAL A 9 -7.50 -67.44 23.20
N ILE A 10 -8.34 -67.54 22.18
CA ILE A 10 -8.05 -67.05 20.83
C ILE A 10 -8.12 -65.54 20.96
N LEU A 11 -6.94 -64.96 20.96
CA LEU A 11 -6.78 -63.51 20.89
C LEU A 11 -7.12 -63.07 19.44
N LEU A 12 -8.36 -62.63 19.26
CA LEU A 12 -8.79 -62.01 18.02
C LEU A 12 -8.18 -60.62 17.92
N PHE A 13 -6.98 -60.56 17.34
CA PHE A 13 -6.40 -59.33 16.88
C PHE A 13 -7.21 -58.83 15.67
N LEU A 14 -8.19 -57.95 15.92
CA LEU A 14 -8.77 -57.10 14.91
C LEU A 14 -7.66 -56.14 14.43
N LEU A 15 -7.03 -56.44 13.32
CA LEU A 15 -6.28 -55.49 12.53
C LEU A 15 -7.25 -54.43 12.00
N VAL A 16 -7.43 -53.38 12.75
CA VAL A 16 -7.95 -52.12 12.22
C VAL A 16 -6.80 -51.55 11.37
N ALA A 17 -6.82 -51.84 10.09
CA ALA A 17 -6.04 -51.11 9.12
C ALA A 17 -6.61 -49.66 9.09
N ALA A 18 -6.05 -48.82 9.91
CA ALA A 18 -6.23 -47.38 9.75
C ALA A 18 -5.56 -47.02 8.43
N SER A 19 -6.35 -46.85 7.39
CA SER A 19 -5.93 -46.18 6.18
C SER A 19 -5.65 -44.70 6.59
N VAL A 20 -4.39 -44.46 6.96
CA VAL A 20 -3.83 -43.12 6.97
C VAL A 20 -3.79 -42.73 5.51
N SER A 21 -4.85 -42.10 5.02
CA SER A 21 -4.76 -41.28 3.84
C SER A 21 -3.75 -40.18 4.17
N ALA A 22 -2.52 -40.39 3.71
CA ALA A 22 -1.53 -39.36 3.61
C ALA A 22 -2.16 -38.29 2.72
N TRP A 23 -2.73 -37.26 3.36
CA TRP A 23 -2.87 -35.99 2.69
C TRP A 23 -1.45 -35.51 2.42
N SER A 24 -0.93 -35.81 1.22
CA SER A 24 0.14 -35.03 0.67
C SER A 24 -0.42 -33.63 0.59
N SER A 25 -0.07 -32.78 1.54
CA SER A 25 -0.03 -31.35 1.28
C SER A 25 0.98 -31.21 0.13
N GLU A 26 0.50 -31.23 -1.10
CA GLU A 26 1.21 -30.56 -2.17
C GLU A 26 1.42 -29.16 -1.64
N LEU A 27 2.65 -28.85 -1.24
CA LEU A 27 3.12 -27.50 -1.15
C LEU A 27 2.81 -26.93 -2.54
N LEU A 28 1.77 -26.11 -2.64
CA LEU A 28 1.59 -25.26 -3.79
C LEU A 28 2.83 -24.36 -3.81
N VAL A 29 3.87 -24.82 -4.47
CA VAL A 29 4.94 -23.95 -4.91
C VAL A 29 4.22 -22.96 -5.80
N ALA A 30 4.20 -21.70 -5.42
CA ALA A 30 3.57 -20.66 -6.24
C ALA A 30 4.18 -20.82 -7.64
N ASP A 31 3.35 -21.18 -8.60
CA ASP A 31 3.80 -21.29 -9.99
C ASP A 31 4.41 -19.94 -10.38
N SER A 32 5.49 -20.01 -11.20
CA SER A 32 6.06 -18.78 -11.76
C SER A 32 4.96 -17.99 -12.44
N PRO A 33 4.94 -16.65 -12.27
CA PRO A 33 3.87 -15.85 -12.86
C PRO A 33 3.83 -16.01 -14.37
N ASP A 34 2.62 -16.05 -14.94
CA ASP A 34 2.41 -16.11 -16.40
C ASP A 34 2.69 -14.75 -17.06
N HIS A 35 2.68 -13.69 -16.27
CA HIS A 35 2.89 -12.30 -16.69
C HIS A 35 4.14 -11.70 -16.08
N THR A 36 4.64 -10.67 -16.70
CA THR A 36 5.71 -9.82 -16.13
C THR A 36 5.09 -8.52 -15.65
N TYR A 37 5.30 -8.18 -14.39
CA TYR A 37 4.77 -6.99 -13.73
C TYR A 37 5.88 -5.98 -13.47
N TYR A 38 5.56 -4.70 -13.61
CA TYR A 38 6.51 -3.60 -13.36
C TYR A 38 5.90 -2.63 -12.35
N VAL A 39 6.72 -2.22 -11.39
CA VAL A 39 6.35 -1.21 -10.39
C VAL A 39 7.44 -0.15 -10.31
N TYR A 40 7.01 1.11 -10.11
CA TYR A 40 7.90 2.20 -9.69
C TYR A 40 8.03 2.18 -8.17
N VAL A 41 9.23 2.46 -7.65
CA VAL A 41 9.54 2.46 -6.22
C VAL A 41 10.39 3.68 -5.88
N CYS A 42 9.93 4.52 -4.97
CA CYS A 42 10.69 5.65 -4.45
C CYS A 42 11.77 5.17 -3.47
N ALA A 43 13.00 5.62 -3.66
CA ALA A 43 14.13 5.48 -2.73
C ALA A 43 14.44 6.86 -2.14
N GLU A 44 13.76 7.20 -1.05
CA GLU A 44 13.65 8.55 -0.50
C GLU A 44 14.99 9.15 -0.10
N SER A 45 15.90 8.36 0.49
CA SER A 45 17.21 8.83 0.93
C SER A 45 18.27 8.90 -0.18
N ASP A 46 18.01 8.35 -1.36
CA ASP A 46 18.95 8.34 -2.48
C ASP A 46 18.49 9.23 -3.66
N ASP A 47 17.35 9.92 -3.53
CA ASP A 47 16.72 10.74 -4.58
C ASP A 47 16.50 9.98 -5.90
N GLU A 48 16.08 8.73 -5.80
CA GLU A 48 15.92 7.82 -6.92
C GLU A 48 14.53 7.18 -6.96
N VAL A 49 14.12 6.82 -8.17
CA VAL A 49 12.99 5.93 -8.43
C VAL A 49 13.51 4.69 -9.13
N ALA A 50 13.36 3.53 -8.48
CA ALA A 50 13.66 2.25 -9.09
C ALA A 50 12.45 1.73 -9.89
N VAL A 51 12.71 1.09 -11.03
CA VAL A 51 11.73 0.27 -11.73
C VAL A 51 12.04 -1.18 -11.43
N VAL A 52 11.15 -1.84 -10.71
CA VAL A 52 11.28 -3.25 -10.34
C VAL A 52 10.37 -4.08 -11.23
N ARG A 53 10.94 -5.11 -11.83
CA ARG A 53 10.24 -6.14 -12.61
C ARG A 53 10.13 -7.43 -11.80
N TYR A 54 8.98 -8.09 -11.87
CA TYR A 54 8.78 -9.47 -11.41
C TYR A 54 8.05 -10.27 -12.48
N GLY A 55 8.58 -11.41 -12.85
CA GLY A 55 8.02 -12.27 -13.89
C GLY A 55 8.55 -13.69 -13.81
N PRO A 56 8.35 -14.54 -14.86
CA PRO A 56 8.80 -15.93 -14.89
C PRO A 56 10.31 -16.11 -14.64
N GLU A 57 11.11 -15.11 -14.94
CA GLU A 57 12.56 -15.10 -14.74
C GLU A 57 12.98 -14.61 -13.35
N GLY A 58 12.01 -14.31 -12.46
CA GLY A 58 12.25 -13.79 -11.12
C GLY A 58 12.11 -12.27 -11.02
N VAL A 59 12.75 -11.69 -10.00
CA VAL A 59 12.69 -10.26 -9.68
C VAL A 59 14.00 -9.57 -10.02
N GLU A 60 13.93 -8.36 -10.60
CA GLU A 60 15.12 -7.52 -10.86
C GLU A 60 14.79 -6.03 -10.83
N VAL A 61 15.79 -5.20 -10.55
CA VAL A 61 15.75 -3.76 -10.79
C VAL A 61 16.20 -3.53 -12.24
N VAL A 62 15.25 -3.21 -13.11
CA VAL A 62 15.56 -3.01 -14.55
C VAL A 62 16.08 -1.61 -14.83
N LYS A 63 15.84 -0.66 -13.93
CA LYS A 63 16.22 0.73 -14.12
C LYS A 63 16.21 1.48 -12.79
N THR A 64 17.14 2.43 -12.65
CA THR A 64 17.12 3.45 -11.59
C THR A 64 17.12 4.82 -12.25
N ILE A 65 16.23 5.71 -11.80
CA ILE A 65 16.00 7.03 -12.34
C ILE A 65 16.34 8.03 -11.23
N VAL A 66 17.35 8.86 -11.44
CA VAL A 66 17.66 9.96 -10.51
C VAL A 66 16.61 11.06 -10.71
N VAL A 67 15.91 11.43 -9.64
CA VAL A 67 14.81 12.43 -9.67
C VAL A 67 15.15 13.69 -8.88
N GLY A 68 16.19 13.66 -8.02
CA GLY A 68 16.70 14.84 -7.34
C GLY A 68 17.41 15.80 -8.27
N SER A 69 17.21 17.09 -8.06
CA SER A 69 17.79 18.18 -8.86
C SER A 69 19.04 18.76 -8.23
N PHE A 70 19.19 18.64 -6.91
CA PHE A 70 20.27 19.26 -6.14
C PHE A 70 21.20 18.21 -5.53
N PRO A 71 22.44 18.04 -6.06
CA PRO A 71 23.35 16.97 -5.62
C PRO A 71 23.79 17.05 -4.15
N ALA A 72 23.58 18.19 -3.48
CA ALA A 72 23.99 18.41 -2.08
C ALA A 72 22.84 18.30 -1.07
N GLU A 73 21.64 18.06 -1.54
CA GLU A 73 20.42 18.03 -0.71
C GLU A 73 19.65 16.73 -1.02
N THR A 74 19.05 16.14 -0.02
CA THR A 74 18.09 15.05 -0.22
C THR A 74 16.71 15.67 -0.40
N GLU A 75 16.13 15.55 -1.59
CA GLU A 75 14.83 16.08 -1.93
C GLU A 75 13.70 15.08 -1.60
N GLY A 76 14.03 13.80 -1.52
CA GLY A 76 13.22 12.71 -1.00
C GLY A 76 11.96 12.40 -1.82
N PRO A 77 12.06 11.60 -2.89
CA PRO A 77 10.88 11.08 -3.56
C PRO A 77 10.07 10.19 -2.60
N HIS A 78 8.79 10.56 -2.33
CA HIS A 78 7.99 9.85 -1.34
C HIS A 78 6.75 9.17 -1.94
N GLY A 79 5.87 9.92 -2.58
CA GLY A 79 4.69 9.39 -3.27
C GLY A 79 4.92 9.28 -4.77
N ILE A 80 4.35 8.26 -5.40
CA ILE A 80 4.46 8.05 -6.84
C ILE A 80 3.17 7.53 -7.42
N GLN A 81 2.83 7.95 -8.64
CA GLN A 81 1.62 7.51 -9.34
C GLN A 81 1.84 7.55 -10.85
N GLY A 82 1.48 6.48 -11.53
CA GLY A 82 1.34 6.47 -12.99
C GLY A 82 0.06 7.18 -13.42
N ALA A 83 0.12 7.95 -14.49
CA ALA A 83 -1.09 8.49 -15.09
C ALA A 83 -1.94 7.36 -15.71
N PRO A 84 -3.28 7.43 -15.62
CA PRO A 84 -4.17 6.42 -16.20
C PRO A 84 -4.03 6.26 -17.73
N ASP A 85 -3.52 7.30 -18.42
CA ASP A 85 -3.24 7.26 -19.86
C ASP A 85 -2.00 6.42 -20.23
N GLY A 86 -1.19 6.01 -19.22
CA GLY A 86 0.04 5.26 -19.38
C GLY A 86 1.22 6.04 -20.00
N HIS A 87 1.07 7.34 -20.24
CA HIS A 87 2.11 8.16 -20.89
C HIS A 87 2.99 8.94 -19.94
N HIS A 88 2.52 9.11 -18.69
CA HIS A 88 3.21 9.92 -17.68
C HIS A 88 3.25 9.22 -16.34
N TRP A 89 4.19 9.64 -15.50
CA TRP A 89 4.20 9.34 -14.07
C TRP A 89 4.60 10.57 -13.28
N TYR A 90 4.13 10.63 -12.05
CA TYR A 90 4.32 11.75 -11.14
C TYR A 90 4.94 11.26 -9.85
N VAL A 91 5.89 12.02 -9.31
CA VAL A 91 6.55 11.75 -8.04
C VAL A 91 6.58 13.00 -7.17
N SER A 92 6.25 12.84 -5.90
CA SER A 92 6.40 13.94 -4.93
C SER A 92 7.81 13.98 -4.38
N MET A 93 8.39 15.18 -4.32
CA MET A 93 9.67 15.49 -3.70
C MET A 93 9.38 16.13 -2.34
N SER A 94 9.60 15.39 -1.25
CA SER A 94 8.96 15.68 0.04
C SER A 94 9.81 16.49 1.02
N HIS A 95 11.15 16.44 0.90
CA HIS A 95 12.05 17.07 1.87
C HIS A 95 12.40 18.53 1.58
N GLY A 96 11.90 19.12 0.50
CA GLY A 96 12.11 20.54 0.19
C GLY A 96 11.60 21.45 1.30
N PHE A 97 12.32 22.53 1.57
CA PHE A 97 11.89 23.54 2.56
C PHE A 97 12.02 24.96 1.95
N PRO A 98 10.99 25.82 2.08
CA PRO A 98 9.71 25.64 2.81
C PRO A 98 8.61 24.95 1.99
N PHE A 99 8.91 24.45 0.79
CA PHE A 99 7.95 23.84 -0.12
C PHE A 99 8.45 22.49 -0.59
N GLY A 100 7.56 21.51 -0.74
CA GLY A 100 7.79 20.35 -1.56
C GLY A 100 7.36 20.60 -3.00
N SER A 101 7.53 19.61 -3.86
CA SER A 101 7.12 19.69 -5.26
C SER A 101 6.56 18.36 -5.76
N VAL A 102 5.95 18.38 -6.93
CA VAL A 102 5.64 17.19 -7.70
C VAL A 102 6.27 17.34 -9.07
N HIS A 103 7.00 16.31 -9.49
CA HIS A 103 7.65 16.23 -10.78
C HIS A 103 6.85 15.31 -11.71
N LYS A 104 6.79 15.67 -13.00
CA LYS A 104 6.16 14.92 -14.09
C LYS A 104 7.21 14.36 -15.02
N TYR A 105 7.08 13.09 -15.36
CA TYR A 105 7.99 12.39 -16.28
C TYR A 105 7.20 11.67 -17.38
N ALA A 106 7.83 11.52 -18.55
CA ALA A 106 7.35 10.66 -19.62
C ALA A 106 7.64 9.19 -19.30
N THR A 107 6.64 8.30 -19.42
CA THR A 107 6.74 6.89 -18.99
C THR A 107 7.81 6.09 -19.73
N VAL A 108 7.97 6.25 -21.03
CA VAL A 108 8.87 5.41 -21.84
C VAL A 108 10.33 5.87 -21.75
N THR A 109 10.55 7.17 -21.72
CA THR A 109 11.87 7.79 -21.79
C THR A 109 12.41 8.24 -20.45
N ASP A 110 11.55 8.33 -19.42
CA ASP A 110 11.77 8.97 -18.12
C ASP A 110 12.30 10.39 -18.24
N GLN A 111 11.96 11.04 -19.33
CA GLN A 111 12.29 12.45 -19.52
C GLN A 111 11.46 13.28 -18.55
N TRP A 112 12.13 14.12 -17.77
CA TRP A 112 11.48 15.16 -16.99
C TRP A 112 10.74 16.14 -17.91
N LEU A 113 9.46 16.42 -17.59
CA LEU A 113 8.57 17.27 -18.39
C LEU A 113 8.17 18.55 -17.68
N GLY A 114 8.40 18.64 -16.38
CA GLY A 114 8.07 19.80 -15.57
C GLY A 114 7.80 19.44 -14.12
N ASP A 115 7.63 20.46 -13.30
CA ASP A 115 7.32 20.34 -11.89
C ASP A 115 6.40 21.48 -11.43
N VAL A 116 5.87 21.33 -10.22
CA VAL A 116 5.10 22.35 -9.53
C VAL A 116 5.46 22.36 -8.04
N SER A 117 5.76 23.55 -7.50
CA SER A 117 5.96 23.73 -6.06
C SER A 117 4.61 23.73 -5.34
N LEU A 118 4.50 22.95 -4.26
CA LEU A 118 3.27 22.73 -3.52
C LEU A 118 3.44 23.06 -2.02
N GLY A 119 2.61 22.47 -1.16
CA GLY A 119 2.78 22.55 0.28
C GLY A 119 3.97 21.75 0.77
N MET A 120 4.25 21.82 2.07
CA MET A 120 5.35 21.08 2.68
C MET A 120 5.06 19.59 2.73
N TYR A 121 6.07 18.78 2.41
CA TYR A 121 6.05 17.34 2.44
C TYR A 121 4.84 16.74 1.69
N PRO A 122 4.75 16.91 0.37
CA PRO A 122 3.73 16.22 -0.43
C PRO A 122 3.96 14.71 -0.34
N ALA A 123 3.00 13.97 0.24
CA ALA A 123 3.19 12.55 0.59
C ALA A 123 2.52 11.60 -0.40
N THR A 124 1.22 11.75 -0.60
CA THR A 124 0.43 10.87 -1.46
C THR A 124 -0.18 11.65 -2.60
N LEU A 125 -0.36 10.97 -3.73
CA LEU A 125 -1.00 11.57 -4.89
C LEU A 125 -1.88 10.56 -5.62
N ASP A 126 -2.91 11.05 -6.30
CA ASP A 126 -3.79 10.26 -7.18
C ASP A 126 -4.26 11.13 -8.35
N VAL A 127 -4.44 10.53 -9.53
CA VAL A 127 -4.76 11.22 -10.78
C VAL A 127 -6.16 10.87 -11.22
N ALA A 128 -6.97 11.91 -11.47
CA ALA A 128 -8.28 11.75 -12.10
C ALA A 128 -8.12 11.67 -13.62
N SER A 129 -8.48 10.53 -14.20
CA SER A 129 -8.38 10.27 -15.64
C SER A 129 -9.36 11.12 -16.44
N SER A 130 -10.54 11.40 -15.88
CA SER A 130 -11.61 12.12 -16.55
C SER A 130 -11.35 13.63 -16.69
N THR A 131 -10.56 14.20 -15.77
CA THR A 131 -10.31 15.65 -15.70
C THR A 131 -8.86 16.05 -15.93
N GLY A 132 -7.92 15.09 -15.86
CA GLY A 132 -6.49 15.39 -15.88
C GLY A 132 -6.01 16.14 -14.64
N LEU A 133 -6.72 16.01 -13.52
CA LEU A 133 -6.34 16.64 -12.26
C LEU A 133 -5.57 15.66 -11.36
N LEU A 134 -4.47 16.13 -10.81
CA LEU A 134 -3.66 15.43 -9.83
C LEU A 134 -3.95 16.00 -8.44
N TYR A 135 -4.36 15.13 -7.51
CA TYR A 135 -4.59 15.47 -6.11
C TYR A 135 -3.38 15.09 -5.30
N VAL A 136 -2.79 16.03 -4.59
CA VAL A 136 -1.54 15.84 -3.84
C VAL A 136 -1.77 16.22 -2.38
N VAL A 137 -1.51 15.28 -1.49
CA VAL A 137 -1.68 15.46 -0.04
C VAL A 137 -0.41 16.05 0.54
N ASN A 138 -0.46 17.27 1.06
CA ASN A 138 0.67 17.94 1.71
C ASN A 138 0.69 17.56 3.20
N PHE A 139 1.49 16.58 3.56
CA PHE A 139 1.56 16.00 4.91
C PHE A 139 2.10 16.98 5.95
N ASP A 140 2.96 17.89 5.54
CA ASP A 140 3.61 18.88 6.41
C ASP A 140 4.33 18.26 7.61
N LEU A 141 5.06 17.16 7.40
CA LEU A 141 5.68 16.33 8.45
C LEU A 141 6.56 17.14 9.41
N HIS A 142 7.30 18.11 8.91
CA HIS A 142 8.28 18.89 9.66
C HIS A 142 7.77 20.26 10.11
N GLY A 143 6.57 20.67 9.67
CA GLY A 143 5.97 21.95 10.05
C GLY A 143 5.25 21.90 11.41
N PRO A 144 4.63 23.00 11.81
CA PRO A 144 3.84 23.07 13.03
C PRO A 144 2.60 22.18 12.94
N LEU A 145 2.04 21.77 14.10
CA LEU A 145 0.76 21.04 14.15
C LEU A 145 -0.41 21.97 13.86
N GLN A 146 -0.51 22.40 12.61
CA GLN A 146 -1.57 23.24 12.07
C GLN A 146 -2.28 22.48 10.93
N PRO A 147 -3.51 22.86 10.56
CA PRO A 147 -4.14 22.30 9.37
C PRO A 147 -3.26 22.49 8.13
N SER A 148 -3.11 21.41 7.36
CA SER A 148 -2.44 21.37 6.07
C SER A 148 -3.44 21.04 4.97
N THR A 149 -2.96 20.86 3.75
CA THR A 149 -3.78 20.98 2.56
C THR A 149 -3.67 19.80 1.62
N ILE A 150 -4.62 19.74 0.69
CA ILE A 150 -4.55 18.93 -0.52
C ILE A 150 -4.48 19.90 -1.69
N SER A 151 -3.40 19.82 -2.47
CA SER A 151 -3.21 20.58 -3.70
C SER A 151 -3.88 19.87 -4.87
N VAL A 152 -4.51 20.62 -5.75
CA VAL A 152 -5.08 20.12 -7.01
C VAL A 152 -4.30 20.75 -8.14
N VAL A 153 -3.65 19.92 -8.97
CA VAL A 153 -2.76 20.33 -10.05
C VAL A 153 -3.35 19.89 -11.38
N GLU A 154 -3.39 20.79 -12.33
CA GLU A 154 -3.71 20.48 -13.73
C GLU A 154 -2.47 19.86 -14.37
N THR A 155 -2.60 18.61 -14.86
CA THR A 155 -1.45 17.79 -15.25
C THR A 155 -0.81 18.16 -16.58
N GLU A 156 -1.52 18.85 -17.48
CA GLU A 156 -0.97 19.28 -18.76
C GLU A 156 0.03 20.43 -18.57
N THR A 157 -0.35 21.44 -17.79
CA THR A 157 0.45 22.65 -17.55
C THR A 157 1.29 22.59 -16.27
N MET A 158 1.07 21.63 -15.40
CA MET A 158 1.66 21.55 -14.05
C MET A 158 1.39 22.81 -13.22
N ILE A 159 0.16 23.31 -13.27
CA ILE A 159 -0.27 24.47 -12.48
C ILE A 159 -1.18 24.01 -11.36
N GLU A 160 -0.92 24.48 -10.12
CA GLU A 160 -1.83 24.30 -8.99
C GLU A 160 -3.08 25.16 -9.19
N VAL A 161 -4.22 24.52 -9.42
CA VAL A 161 -5.51 25.20 -9.69
C VAL A 161 -6.36 25.38 -8.45
N SER A 162 -6.10 24.60 -7.39
CA SER A 162 -6.78 24.73 -6.09
C SER A 162 -5.93 24.18 -4.96
N ARG A 163 -6.18 24.69 -3.76
CA ARG A 163 -5.58 24.21 -2.50
C ARG A 163 -6.64 24.14 -1.43
N ILE A 164 -6.91 22.91 -0.94
CA ILE A 164 -8.04 22.60 -0.06
C ILE A 164 -7.49 22.32 1.34
N GLU A 165 -7.93 23.09 2.36
CA GLU A 165 -7.59 22.78 3.74
C GLU A 165 -8.26 21.47 4.16
N SER A 166 -7.45 20.45 4.46
CA SER A 166 -7.92 19.13 4.86
C SER A 166 -8.04 18.99 6.39
N GLY A 167 -6.96 19.19 7.10
CA GLY A 167 -6.84 19.03 8.54
C GLY A 167 -5.39 18.84 8.96
N VAL A 168 -5.14 18.38 10.19
CA VAL A 168 -3.78 18.33 10.75
C VAL A 168 -3.09 17.03 10.29
N ARG A 169 -1.96 17.19 9.58
CA ARG A 169 -1.16 16.08 9.07
C ARG A 169 -1.96 15.15 8.12
N PRO A 170 -2.53 15.65 7.02
CA PRO A 170 -3.11 14.76 6.01
C PRO A 170 -2.02 13.87 5.40
N HIS A 171 -2.29 12.56 5.20
CA HIS A 171 -1.27 11.65 4.68
C HIS A 171 -1.77 10.77 3.53
N GLY A 172 -2.56 9.73 3.78
CA GLY A 172 -3.13 8.87 2.75
C GLY A 172 -4.33 9.52 2.08
N GLY A 173 -4.40 9.47 0.76
CA GLY A 173 -5.55 9.97 0.01
C GLY A 173 -5.79 9.23 -1.28
N ARG A 174 -7.08 9.00 -1.64
CA ARG A 174 -7.50 8.29 -2.86
C ARG A 174 -8.78 8.87 -3.44
N LEU A 175 -8.84 8.94 -4.77
CA LEU A 175 -10.05 9.25 -5.51
C LEU A 175 -11.08 8.11 -5.40
N SER A 176 -12.36 8.47 -5.45
CA SER A 176 -13.43 7.51 -5.69
C SER A 176 -13.29 6.89 -7.09
N ARG A 177 -13.99 5.75 -7.33
CA ARG A 177 -13.94 5.08 -8.64
C ARG A 177 -14.51 5.93 -9.77
N ASP A 178 -15.51 6.77 -9.47
CA ASP A 178 -16.13 7.71 -10.40
C ASP A 178 -15.43 9.08 -10.44
N GLU A 179 -14.33 9.21 -9.67
CA GLU A 179 -13.51 10.41 -9.56
C GLU A 179 -14.26 11.67 -9.07
N SER A 180 -15.48 11.49 -8.54
CA SER A 180 -16.28 12.61 -8.02
C SER A 180 -15.86 13.08 -6.63
N MET A 181 -15.26 12.20 -5.84
CA MET A 181 -14.80 12.46 -4.47
C MET A 181 -13.34 12.08 -4.28
N PHE A 182 -12.66 12.79 -3.39
CA PHE A 182 -11.35 12.43 -2.88
C PHE A 182 -11.46 12.16 -1.38
N TYR A 183 -11.00 11.00 -0.95
CA TYR A 183 -10.95 10.61 0.47
C TYR A 183 -9.55 10.79 0.99
N ALA A 184 -9.39 11.43 2.14
CA ALA A 184 -8.10 11.59 2.80
C ALA A 184 -8.20 11.37 4.30
N VAL A 185 -7.08 10.98 4.92
CA VAL A 185 -6.99 10.85 6.37
C VAL A 185 -6.08 11.92 6.96
N ASN A 186 -6.49 12.50 8.08
CA ASN A 186 -5.71 13.46 8.85
C ASN A 186 -5.14 12.77 10.09
N VAL A 187 -3.83 12.47 10.06
CA VAL A 187 -3.15 11.66 11.09
C VAL A 187 -3.32 12.24 12.48
N MET A 188 -3.08 13.55 12.63
CA MET A 188 -3.18 14.23 13.92
C MET A 188 -4.55 14.90 14.15
N GLY A 189 -5.40 14.89 13.13
CA GLY A 189 -6.83 15.20 13.24
C GLY A 189 -7.68 14.00 13.62
N TYR A 190 -7.11 12.77 13.54
CA TYR A 190 -7.76 11.48 13.86
C TYR A 190 -9.06 11.25 13.08
N GLU A 191 -9.09 11.68 11.83
CA GLU A 191 -10.31 11.70 11.03
C GLU A 191 -10.09 11.23 9.58
N LEU A 192 -11.18 10.73 8.98
CA LEU A 192 -11.34 10.55 7.54
C LEU A 192 -12.14 11.74 7.02
N VAL A 193 -11.74 12.33 5.89
CA VAL A 193 -12.44 13.41 5.22
C VAL A 193 -12.85 13.00 3.81
N GLU A 194 -14.02 13.47 3.39
CA GLU A 194 -14.52 13.39 2.03
C GLU A 194 -14.50 14.78 1.41
N ILE A 195 -13.89 14.88 0.25
CA ILE A 195 -13.69 16.13 -0.49
C ILE A 195 -14.38 16.02 -1.83
N ASP A 196 -15.15 17.02 -2.22
CA ASP A 196 -15.71 17.16 -3.55
C ASP A 196 -14.57 17.42 -4.55
N ALA A 197 -14.33 16.46 -5.46
CA ALA A 197 -13.23 16.55 -6.41
C ALA A 197 -13.49 17.57 -7.55
N THR A 198 -14.72 18.05 -7.70
CA THR A 198 -15.09 19.09 -8.67
C THR A 198 -15.27 20.46 -8.03
N GLY A 199 -15.84 20.48 -6.83
CA GLY A 199 -16.09 21.72 -6.06
C GLY A 199 -14.91 22.16 -5.20
N PHE A 200 -13.88 21.32 -5.05
CA PHE A 200 -12.66 21.57 -4.28
C PHE A 200 -12.93 22.01 -2.83
N ASN A 201 -13.83 21.31 -2.16
CA ASN A 201 -14.18 21.59 -0.77
C ASN A 201 -14.46 20.32 0.03
N VAL A 202 -14.21 20.38 1.33
CA VAL A 202 -14.53 19.30 2.26
C VAL A 202 -16.05 19.19 2.42
N LYS A 203 -16.59 18.03 2.16
CA LYS A 203 -18.02 17.70 2.29
C LYS A 203 -18.36 17.18 3.69
N ARG A 204 -17.58 16.23 4.15
CA ARG A 204 -17.84 15.53 5.41
C ARG A 204 -16.55 15.18 6.13
N ARG A 205 -16.64 15.05 7.46
CA ARG A 205 -15.57 14.58 8.33
C ARG A 205 -16.11 13.45 9.21
N LEU A 206 -15.29 12.43 9.44
CA LEU A 206 -15.60 11.31 10.33
C LEU A 206 -14.45 11.15 11.31
N THR A 207 -14.70 11.43 12.58
CA THR A 207 -13.74 11.17 13.64
C THR A 207 -13.63 9.66 13.90
N LEU A 208 -12.41 9.14 13.90
CA LEU A 208 -12.11 7.71 14.10
C LEU A 208 -11.83 7.37 15.57
N GLY A 209 -11.59 8.39 16.39
CA GLY A 209 -11.30 8.29 17.82
C GLY A 209 -9.98 8.97 18.19
N ASP A 210 -9.89 9.42 19.43
CA ASP A 210 -8.73 10.15 19.94
C ASP A 210 -7.46 9.28 19.88
N GLY A 211 -6.40 9.82 19.33
CA GLY A 211 -5.10 9.16 19.26
C GLY A 211 -4.98 8.01 18.24
N VAL A 212 -6.00 7.78 17.40
CA VAL A 212 -6.02 6.70 16.40
C VAL A 212 -4.89 6.81 15.37
N GLN A 213 -4.55 8.03 14.95
CA GLN A 213 -3.51 8.32 13.94
C GLN A 213 -3.72 7.52 12.63
N PRO A 214 -4.79 7.81 11.87
CA PRO A 214 -5.02 7.14 10.59
C PRO A 214 -3.94 7.56 9.59
N THR A 215 -3.31 6.59 8.90
CA THR A 215 -2.24 6.85 7.94
C THR A 215 -2.64 6.60 6.49
N TRP A 216 -3.63 5.75 6.26
CA TRP A 216 -4.02 5.37 4.92
C TRP A 216 -5.52 5.15 4.77
N VAL A 217 -6.02 5.36 3.56
CA VAL A 217 -7.37 5.02 3.12
C VAL A 217 -7.31 4.32 1.77
N THR A 218 -8.13 3.30 1.56
CA THR A 218 -8.25 2.62 0.26
C THR A 218 -9.16 3.39 -0.69
N LYS A 219 -9.08 3.10 -2.00
CA LYS A 219 -10.18 3.44 -2.92
C LYS A 219 -11.46 2.74 -2.45
N PRO A 220 -12.63 3.37 -2.64
CA PRO A 220 -13.91 2.71 -2.31
C PRO A 220 -14.09 1.41 -3.10
N THR A 221 -14.59 0.37 -2.43
CA THR A 221 -15.07 -0.85 -3.08
C THR A 221 -16.33 -0.57 -3.92
N VAL A 222 -16.72 -1.51 -4.76
CA VAL A 222 -17.99 -1.44 -5.52
C VAL A 222 -19.19 -1.29 -4.56
N GLY A 223 -19.12 -1.91 -3.38
CA GLY A 223 -20.14 -1.79 -2.34
C GLY A 223 -20.09 -0.49 -1.52
N GLY A 224 -19.22 0.47 -1.89
CA GLY A 224 -19.10 1.75 -1.18
C GLY A 224 -18.44 1.63 0.20
N ARG A 225 -17.44 0.76 0.34
CA ARG A 225 -16.63 0.62 1.56
C ARG A 225 -15.23 1.17 1.32
N VAL A 226 -14.70 1.90 2.29
CA VAL A 226 -13.28 2.24 2.39
C VAL A 226 -12.70 1.63 3.66
N PHE A 227 -11.44 1.24 3.59
CA PHE A 227 -10.69 0.76 4.74
C PHE A 227 -9.66 1.79 5.14
N VAL A 228 -9.59 2.07 6.44
CA VAL A 228 -8.74 3.10 7.02
C VAL A 228 -7.86 2.48 8.10
N THR A 229 -6.56 2.71 8.04
CA THR A 229 -5.64 2.30 9.10
C THR A 229 -5.79 3.22 10.31
N GLY A 230 -5.74 2.64 11.51
CA GLY A 230 -5.52 3.36 12.76
C GLY A 230 -4.17 2.93 13.33
N ASN A 231 -3.10 3.59 12.88
CA ASN A 231 -1.72 3.18 13.12
C ASN A 231 -1.41 3.01 14.61
N ASN A 232 -1.72 4.03 15.41
CA ASN A 232 -1.46 4.01 16.86
C ASN A 232 -2.50 3.17 17.62
N ALA A 233 -3.69 3.01 17.08
CA ALA A 233 -4.75 2.19 17.69
C ALA A 233 -4.61 0.70 17.39
N ALA A 234 -3.69 0.29 16.51
CA ALA A 234 -3.56 -1.07 16.00
C ALA A 234 -4.90 -1.63 15.48
N LYS A 235 -5.58 -0.85 14.64
CA LYS A 235 -6.90 -1.18 14.07
C LYS A 235 -6.98 -0.86 12.58
N ILE A 236 -7.91 -1.53 11.93
CA ILE A 236 -8.45 -1.13 10.63
C ILE A 236 -9.91 -0.81 10.82
N PHE A 237 -10.37 0.30 10.26
CA PHE A 237 -11.77 0.71 10.26
C PHE A 237 -12.35 0.49 8.86
N GLU A 238 -13.50 -0.17 8.79
CA GLU A 238 -14.32 -0.23 7.60
C GLU A 238 -15.40 0.82 7.69
N VAL A 239 -15.41 1.74 6.74
CA VAL A 239 -16.36 2.87 6.68
C VAL A 239 -17.25 2.72 5.47
N ASP A 240 -18.55 2.86 5.69
CA ASP A 240 -19.55 2.98 4.64
C ASP A 240 -19.61 4.44 4.17
N ILE A 241 -19.26 4.69 2.91
CA ILE A 241 -19.20 6.05 2.36
C ILE A 241 -20.60 6.64 2.08
N GLN A 242 -21.65 5.84 1.99
CA GLN A 242 -23.03 6.33 1.80
C GLN A 242 -23.60 6.85 3.12
N THR A 243 -23.54 6.02 4.18
CA THR A 243 -24.03 6.39 5.51
C THR A 243 -23.05 7.23 6.29
N TRP A 244 -21.78 7.28 5.88
CA TRP A 244 -20.66 7.95 6.53
C TRP A 244 -20.44 7.49 7.97
N GLN A 245 -20.44 6.17 8.16
CA GLN A 245 -20.30 5.54 9.47
C GLN A 245 -19.27 4.42 9.45
N ILE A 246 -18.59 4.23 10.57
CA ILE A 246 -17.80 3.02 10.82
C ILE A 246 -18.77 1.85 10.98
N VAL A 247 -18.69 0.87 10.08
CA VAL A 247 -19.58 -0.31 10.12
C VAL A 247 -18.96 -1.48 10.87
N ARG A 248 -17.63 -1.57 10.88
CA ARG A 248 -16.88 -2.50 11.73
C ARG A 248 -15.41 -2.06 11.87
N SER A 249 -14.72 -2.65 12.82
CA SER A 249 -13.28 -2.50 12.97
C SER A 249 -12.63 -3.84 13.27
N PHE A 250 -11.39 -3.99 12.87
CA PHE A 250 -10.58 -5.17 13.08
C PHE A 250 -9.38 -4.82 13.97
N ASP A 251 -9.14 -5.62 15.00
CA ASP A 251 -7.90 -5.51 15.79
C ASP A 251 -6.74 -6.15 15.01
N THR A 252 -5.65 -5.42 14.87
CA THR A 252 -4.52 -5.82 14.04
C THR A 252 -3.23 -6.03 14.85
N GLY A 253 -2.14 -6.34 14.18
CA GLY A 253 -0.80 -6.15 14.73
C GLY A 253 -0.44 -4.67 14.89
N PRO A 254 0.70 -4.37 15.54
CA PRO A 254 1.11 -3.00 15.82
C PRO A 254 1.48 -2.24 14.54
N GLY A 255 0.98 -1.02 14.44
CA GLY A 255 1.33 -0.07 13.40
C GLY A 255 0.83 -0.39 11.99
N PRO A 256 -0.49 -0.70 11.78
CA PRO A 256 -1.04 -0.79 10.43
C PRO A 256 -0.85 0.55 9.73
N TYR A 257 -0.20 0.54 8.55
CA TYR A 257 0.27 1.78 7.92
C TYR A 257 -0.33 2.01 6.54
N ASN A 258 -0.15 1.08 5.61
CA ASN A 258 -0.69 1.15 4.26
C ASN A 258 -1.61 -0.03 3.97
N LEU A 259 -2.56 0.15 3.06
CA LEU A 259 -3.59 -0.81 2.71
C LEU A 259 -3.76 -0.92 1.20
N ALA A 260 -3.95 -2.14 0.72
CA ALA A 260 -4.41 -2.40 -0.64
C ALA A 260 -5.51 -3.47 -0.64
N VAL A 261 -6.57 -3.24 -1.40
CA VAL A 261 -7.65 -4.21 -1.63
C VAL A 261 -7.41 -4.87 -2.98
N THR A 262 -7.56 -6.18 -3.06
CA THR A 262 -7.49 -6.92 -4.32
C THR A 262 -8.61 -6.50 -5.28
N PRO A 263 -8.41 -6.62 -6.62
CA PRO A 263 -9.44 -6.21 -7.60
C PRO A 263 -10.79 -6.93 -7.46
N ASP A 264 -10.78 -8.18 -6.98
CA ASP A 264 -11.98 -8.97 -6.68
C ASP A 264 -12.63 -8.62 -5.33
N GLU A 265 -12.02 -7.69 -4.58
CA GLU A 265 -12.46 -7.21 -3.27
C GLU A 265 -12.56 -8.31 -2.20
N SER A 266 -11.85 -9.42 -2.36
CA SER A 266 -11.84 -10.53 -1.41
C SER A 266 -10.80 -10.37 -0.30
N THR A 267 -9.66 -9.76 -0.61
CA THR A 267 -8.50 -9.66 0.28
C THR A 267 -8.07 -8.22 0.51
N LEU A 268 -7.77 -7.90 1.77
CA LEU A 268 -7.09 -6.67 2.16
C LEU A 268 -5.67 -7.02 2.59
N ILE A 269 -4.68 -6.35 2.01
CA ILE A 269 -3.26 -6.49 2.35
C ILE A 269 -2.84 -5.27 3.15
N VAL A 270 -2.15 -5.50 4.26
CA VAL A 270 -1.81 -4.48 5.26
C VAL A 270 -0.33 -4.52 5.58
N THR A 271 0.36 -3.39 5.50
CA THR A 271 1.72 -3.27 6.02
C THR A 271 1.68 -2.86 7.50
N TYR A 272 2.42 -3.57 8.36
CA TYR A 272 2.56 -3.26 9.78
C TYR A 272 3.91 -2.60 10.04
N LYS A 273 3.97 -1.27 9.92
CA LYS A 273 5.22 -0.50 9.96
C LYS A 273 6.03 -0.75 11.24
N THR A 274 5.37 -0.77 12.39
CA THR A 274 6.00 -1.06 13.68
C THR A 274 6.14 -2.57 13.93
N GLY A 275 5.25 -3.37 13.35
CA GLY A 275 5.21 -4.82 13.53
C GLY A 275 6.16 -5.59 12.60
N ALA A 276 6.83 -4.93 11.65
CA ALA A 276 7.71 -5.55 10.65
C ALA A 276 7.07 -6.79 9.99
N ALA A 277 5.84 -6.64 9.50
CA ALA A 277 5.07 -7.73 8.90
C ALA A 277 4.10 -7.22 7.84
N VAL A 278 3.62 -8.15 7.00
CA VAL A 278 2.51 -7.95 6.06
C VAL A 278 1.37 -8.88 6.45
N GLY A 279 0.17 -8.31 6.60
CA GLY A 279 -1.06 -9.05 6.94
C GLY A 279 -1.96 -9.23 5.72
N PHE A 280 -2.58 -10.40 5.62
CA PHE A 280 -3.56 -10.76 4.60
C PHE A 280 -4.89 -11.04 5.26
N TRP A 281 -5.91 -10.24 4.94
CA TRP A 281 -7.23 -10.28 5.58
C TRP A 281 -8.30 -10.73 4.60
N ASP A 282 -9.12 -11.68 5.00
CA ASP A 282 -10.35 -12.02 4.28
C ASP A 282 -11.40 -10.95 4.59
N LEU A 283 -11.79 -10.17 3.60
CA LEU A 283 -12.70 -9.03 3.77
C LEU A 283 -14.12 -9.46 4.11
N ARG A 284 -14.54 -10.64 3.72
CA ARG A 284 -15.88 -11.15 4.04
C ARG A 284 -16.01 -11.51 5.52
N SER A 285 -15.07 -12.27 6.05
CA SER A 285 -15.06 -12.68 7.45
C SER A 285 -14.50 -11.61 8.39
N GLY A 286 -13.63 -10.75 7.90
CA GLY A 286 -12.87 -9.79 8.71
C GLY A 286 -11.78 -10.43 9.56
N LEU A 287 -11.29 -11.59 9.15
CA LEU A 287 -10.22 -12.31 9.84
C LEU A 287 -8.89 -12.17 9.08
N GLU A 288 -7.82 -11.98 9.83
CA GLU A 288 -6.46 -12.09 9.30
C GLU A 288 -6.15 -13.57 9.04
N ARG A 289 -6.02 -13.94 7.76
CA ARG A 289 -5.73 -15.32 7.36
C ARG A 289 -4.25 -15.68 7.42
N ALA A 290 -3.38 -14.66 7.30
CA ALA A 290 -1.93 -14.83 7.39
C ALA A 290 -1.27 -13.51 7.80
N ARG A 291 -0.16 -13.62 8.53
CA ARG A 291 0.77 -12.52 8.84
C ARG A 291 2.18 -13.00 8.64
N ILE A 292 2.90 -12.36 7.73
CA ILE A 292 4.23 -12.77 7.28
C ILE A 292 5.24 -11.73 7.75
N GLU A 293 6.27 -12.16 8.46
CA GLU A 293 7.38 -11.29 8.85
C GLU A 293 8.16 -10.84 7.61
N THR A 294 8.47 -9.56 7.55
CA THR A 294 9.27 -8.98 6.47
C THR A 294 10.76 -9.24 6.66
N SER A 295 11.53 -9.27 5.56
CA SER A 295 12.99 -9.49 5.64
C SER A 295 13.75 -8.33 6.26
N ARG A 296 13.17 -7.13 6.24
CA ARG A 296 13.68 -5.91 6.86
C ARG A 296 12.57 -5.22 7.66
N THR A 297 12.97 -4.29 8.50
CA THR A 297 12.03 -3.47 9.28
C THR A 297 11.36 -2.40 8.40
N ILE A 298 10.30 -1.81 8.96
CA ILE A 298 9.59 -0.64 8.41
C ILE A 298 8.95 -0.93 7.04
N PRO A 299 8.04 -1.94 6.94
CA PRO A 299 7.23 -2.06 5.74
C PRO A 299 6.35 -0.81 5.57
N HIS A 300 6.36 -0.26 4.34
CA HIS A 300 5.76 1.04 4.04
C HIS A 300 4.59 0.92 3.06
N GLY A 301 4.86 0.95 1.78
CA GLY A 301 3.86 0.92 0.72
C GLY A 301 3.44 -0.50 0.34
N VAL A 302 2.23 -0.64 -0.20
CA VAL A 302 1.75 -1.87 -0.82
C VAL A 302 0.93 -1.55 -2.06
N VAL A 303 1.15 -2.31 -3.14
CA VAL A 303 0.33 -2.30 -4.35
C VAL A 303 0.04 -3.73 -4.79
N VAL A 304 -1.17 -3.97 -5.28
CA VAL A 304 -1.61 -5.26 -5.82
C VAL A 304 -1.64 -5.18 -7.34
N THR A 305 -1.27 -6.26 -8.02
CA THR A 305 -1.35 -6.38 -9.48
C THR A 305 -2.80 -6.34 -9.95
N PRO A 306 -3.08 -5.89 -11.20
CA PRO A 306 -4.46 -5.75 -11.70
C PRO A 306 -5.26 -7.07 -11.78
N ASP A 307 -4.59 -8.21 -11.90
CA ASP A 307 -5.18 -9.55 -11.81
C ASP A 307 -5.45 -10.02 -10.37
N GLY A 308 -4.79 -9.38 -9.40
CA GLY A 308 -4.91 -9.73 -7.99
C GLY A 308 -3.98 -10.82 -7.50
N ASP A 309 -3.10 -11.32 -8.35
CA ASP A 309 -2.27 -12.50 -8.04
C ASP A 309 -1.08 -12.17 -7.15
N TYR A 310 -0.50 -10.97 -7.31
CA TYR A 310 0.68 -10.56 -6.55
C TYR A 310 0.51 -9.21 -5.87
N ALA A 311 1.21 -9.06 -4.76
CA ALA A 311 1.37 -7.79 -4.05
C ALA A 311 2.85 -7.45 -3.92
N PHE A 312 3.20 -6.19 -4.22
CA PHE A 312 4.52 -5.63 -4.00
C PHE A 312 4.49 -4.78 -2.75
N VAL A 313 5.47 -4.97 -1.88
CA VAL A 313 5.61 -4.26 -0.60
C VAL A 313 7.00 -3.65 -0.51
N THR A 314 7.08 -2.38 -0.13
CA THR A 314 8.35 -1.69 0.12
C THR A 314 8.73 -1.76 1.59
N LEU A 315 10.03 -1.91 1.86
CA LEU A 315 10.63 -1.92 3.19
C LEU A 315 11.70 -0.84 3.22
N GLU A 316 11.58 0.10 4.16
CA GLU A 316 12.52 1.22 4.24
C GLU A 316 13.93 0.79 4.65
N GLY A 317 14.06 -0.20 5.56
CA GLY A 317 15.30 -0.51 6.24
C GLY A 317 15.65 0.54 7.31
N VAL A 318 16.83 0.45 7.90
CA VAL A 318 17.30 1.36 8.95
C VAL A 318 18.73 1.83 8.66
N GLY A 319 18.96 3.13 8.76
CA GLY A 319 20.30 3.73 8.63
C GLY A 319 20.88 3.55 7.24
N SER A 320 21.96 2.78 7.09
CA SER A 320 22.63 2.53 5.82
C SER A 320 22.15 1.27 5.09
N GLU A 321 21.15 0.57 5.61
CA GLU A 321 20.56 -0.56 4.94
C GLU A 321 19.90 -0.11 3.63
N PRO A 322 19.99 -0.91 2.56
CA PRO A 322 19.19 -0.64 1.38
C PRO A 322 17.70 -0.79 1.69
N GLY A 323 16.86 -0.11 0.94
CA GLY A 323 15.45 -0.45 0.86
C GLY A 323 15.26 -1.80 0.17
N THR A 324 14.11 -2.42 0.34
CA THR A 324 13.81 -3.71 -0.29
C THR A 324 12.39 -3.69 -0.85
N VAL A 325 12.19 -4.36 -1.96
CA VAL A 325 10.85 -4.69 -2.47
C VAL A 325 10.65 -6.18 -2.27
N GLU A 326 9.58 -6.55 -1.57
CA GLU A 326 9.12 -7.92 -1.44
C GLU A 326 7.90 -8.16 -2.31
N VAL A 327 7.85 -9.33 -2.95
CA VAL A 327 6.70 -9.77 -3.75
C VAL A 327 6.03 -10.93 -3.04
N TYR A 328 4.71 -10.85 -2.91
CA TYR A 328 3.89 -11.86 -2.27
C TYR A 328 2.86 -12.41 -3.26
N HIS A 329 2.71 -13.73 -3.29
CA HIS A 329 1.59 -14.37 -3.95
C HIS A 329 0.35 -14.23 -3.06
N VAL A 330 -0.68 -13.55 -3.56
CA VAL A 330 -1.83 -13.13 -2.73
C VAL A 330 -2.63 -14.32 -2.22
N ALA A 331 -2.88 -15.34 -3.06
CA ALA A 331 -3.71 -16.47 -2.68
C ALA A 331 -3.09 -17.33 -1.56
N SER A 332 -1.80 -17.64 -1.62
CA SER A 332 -1.09 -18.41 -0.59
C SER A 332 -0.57 -17.55 0.57
N ALA A 333 -0.50 -16.23 0.40
CA ALA A 333 0.15 -15.27 1.32
C ALA A 333 1.65 -15.58 1.53
N GLU A 334 2.32 -16.14 0.53
CA GLU A 334 3.75 -16.46 0.59
C GLU A 334 4.58 -15.36 -0.04
N ARG A 335 5.72 -15.02 0.58
CA ARG A 335 6.73 -14.18 -0.04
C ARG A 335 7.46 -15.00 -1.09
N VAL A 336 7.32 -14.63 -2.37
CA VAL A 336 7.86 -15.36 -3.52
C VAL A 336 9.13 -14.75 -4.07
N ALA A 337 9.39 -13.47 -3.80
CA ALA A 337 10.61 -12.80 -4.22
C ALA A 337 10.95 -11.62 -3.31
N ALA A 338 12.21 -11.19 -3.33
CA ALA A 338 12.68 -9.97 -2.69
C ALA A 338 13.89 -9.43 -3.44
N ILE A 339 14.02 -8.09 -3.52
CA ILE A 339 15.15 -7.43 -4.16
C ILE A 339 15.47 -6.12 -3.45
N ASP A 340 16.76 -5.83 -3.28
CA ASP A 340 17.21 -4.57 -2.73
C ASP A 340 17.11 -3.45 -3.77
N VAL A 341 16.74 -2.27 -3.30
CA VAL A 341 16.66 -1.01 -4.06
C VAL A 341 17.40 0.08 -3.29
N GLY A 342 17.33 1.33 -3.74
CA GLY A 342 17.89 2.46 -3.00
C GLY A 342 17.31 2.59 -1.59
N LYS A 343 17.98 3.36 -0.72
CA LYS A 343 17.64 3.50 0.70
C LYS A 343 16.29 4.16 0.92
N GLN A 344 15.63 3.73 2.01
CA GLN A 344 14.33 4.23 2.43
C GLN A 344 13.27 4.04 1.32
N ALA A 345 13.07 2.76 0.92
CA ALA A 345 12.04 2.42 -0.05
C ALA A 345 10.65 2.71 0.52
N GLY A 346 10.02 3.77 0.02
CA GLY A 346 8.76 4.32 0.51
C GLY A 346 7.57 4.02 -0.40
N GLY A 347 7.08 5.05 -1.10
CA GLY A 347 5.96 4.94 -2.02
C GLY A 347 6.27 4.05 -3.22
N LEU A 348 5.23 3.37 -3.71
CA LEU A 348 5.31 2.58 -4.93
C LEU A 348 4.02 2.69 -5.73
N ALA A 349 4.12 2.46 -7.03
CA ALA A 349 2.97 2.42 -7.93
C ALA A 349 3.13 1.31 -8.97
N PHE A 350 2.04 0.62 -9.26
CA PHE A 350 1.98 -0.29 -10.38
C PHE A 350 2.10 0.50 -11.69
N TRP A 351 2.96 0.01 -12.60
CA TRP A 351 3.13 0.63 -13.90
C TRP A 351 2.40 -0.14 -14.99
N LYS A 352 2.82 -1.39 -15.25
CA LYS A 352 2.27 -2.21 -16.34
C LYS A 352 2.48 -3.70 -16.08
N SER A 353 1.75 -4.51 -16.85
CA SER A 353 2.02 -5.95 -17.06
C SER A 353 2.23 -6.26 -18.54
N GLU A 354 3.01 -7.31 -18.83
CA GLU A 354 3.30 -7.82 -20.17
C GLU A 354 3.12 -9.33 -20.24
#